data_7117b7c05fed9e31e9139b32ad90fbc8
#
_entry.id   7117b7c05fed9e31e9139b32ad90fbc8
#
_cell.length_a   1.000
_cell.length_b   1.000
_cell.length_c   1.000
_cell.angle_alpha   90.00
_cell.angle_beta   90.00
_cell.angle_gamma   90.00
#
_symmetry.space_group_name_H-M   'P 1'
#
loop_
_entity.id
_entity.type
_entity.pdbx_description
1 polymer ?
#
loop_
_entity_poly.entity_id
_entity_poly.type
_entity_poly.pdbx_seq_one_letter_code
_entity_poly.pdbx_strand_id
1 'polypeptide(L)'
;MGAGQVAAEASASRKHGYTAFKLKVGRPGRWFAPQAGLERDVEVVTAVREAVGPDARIMVDANFGYDGRLDLLEDFIRETLPANLYWMEEMVTADLGDYRVLRRTRDRLGSNALLVCGEVDTDPPSPVFVDLVKDGLIDGFQPDCTATGFSRWQALEEWLEPTGVRSVPRNFGNGTFGTRAELVFGAASQTFLMLEDERFRPAVFADDDVSFSDGHYSTPSGHGLGLTVDTHRFQREYSANEIVIR
;
A
#
# COMPACT_ATOMS: atom_id res chain seq x y z
N MET A 1 -4.20 -8.69 16.83
CA MET A 1 -5.33 -7.74 17.02
C MET A 1 -6.63 -8.42 16.63
N GLY A 2 -7.72 -8.15 17.37
CA GLY A 2 -9.07 -8.58 17.01
C GLY A 2 -9.70 -7.66 15.98
N ALA A 3 -10.75 -8.13 15.26
CA ALA A 3 -11.42 -7.33 14.23
C ALA A 3 -11.97 -6.00 14.78
N GLY A 4 -12.56 -6.00 15.98
CA GLY A 4 -13.04 -4.77 16.60
C GLY A 4 -11.96 -3.73 16.91
N GLN A 5 -10.73 -4.14 17.24
CA GLN A 5 -9.62 -3.23 17.44
C GLN A 5 -9.18 -2.59 16.13
N VAL A 6 -9.05 -3.38 15.06
CA VAL A 6 -8.69 -2.86 13.71
C VAL A 6 -9.75 -1.88 13.22
N ALA A 7 -11.04 -2.20 13.43
CA ALA A 7 -12.15 -1.32 13.08
C ALA A 7 -12.11 0.01 13.87
N ALA A 8 -11.78 -0.04 15.16
CA ALA A 8 -11.65 1.16 16.00
C ALA A 8 -10.48 2.06 15.53
N GLU A 9 -9.35 1.48 15.15
CA GLU A 9 -8.21 2.22 14.60
C GLU A 9 -8.53 2.85 13.24
N ALA A 10 -9.21 2.12 12.36
CA ALA A 10 -9.68 2.66 11.08
C ALA A 10 -10.68 3.81 11.28
N SER A 11 -11.62 3.67 12.22
CA SER A 11 -12.56 4.74 12.58
C SER A 11 -11.85 5.98 13.14
N ALA A 12 -10.83 5.80 13.97
CA ALA A 12 -10.00 6.90 14.48
C ALA A 12 -9.25 7.59 13.35
N SER A 13 -8.67 6.82 12.42
CA SER A 13 -7.98 7.36 11.24
C SER A 13 -8.93 8.14 10.33
N ARG A 14 -10.17 7.66 10.15
CA ARG A 14 -11.19 8.40 9.40
C ARG A 14 -11.48 9.78 10.00
N LYS A 15 -11.53 9.90 11.32
CA LYS A 15 -11.69 11.19 12.02
C LYS A 15 -10.53 12.15 11.79
N HIS A 16 -9.36 11.65 11.42
CA HIS A 16 -8.19 12.43 11.02
C HIS A 16 -8.16 12.75 9.51
N GLY A 17 -9.25 12.47 8.78
CA GLY A 17 -9.39 12.79 7.36
C GLY A 17 -8.99 11.68 6.39
N TYR A 18 -8.57 10.49 6.86
CA TYR A 18 -8.25 9.39 5.96
C TYR A 18 -9.51 8.81 5.31
N THR A 19 -9.42 8.56 4.00
CA THR A 19 -10.51 8.02 3.18
C THR A 19 -10.18 6.66 2.58
N ALA A 20 -8.93 6.20 2.75
CA ALA A 20 -8.43 4.92 2.25
C ALA A 20 -7.70 4.17 3.37
N PHE A 21 -7.91 2.85 3.45
CA PHE A 21 -7.43 2.00 4.54
C PHE A 21 -6.90 0.68 4.00
N LYS A 22 -5.61 0.38 4.23
CA LYS A 22 -5.00 -0.90 3.88
C LYS A 22 -4.96 -1.82 5.09
N LEU A 23 -5.50 -3.03 4.95
CA LEU A 23 -5.65 -4.03 6.01
C LEU A 23 -4.75 -5.22 5.73
N LYS A 24 -4.02 -5.68 6.75
CA LYS A 24 -3.28 -6.95 6.66
C LYS A 24 -4.24 -8.11 6.82
N VAL A 25 -4.23 -9.02 5.84
CA VAL A 25 -4.94 -10.30 5.76
C VAL A 25 -3.95 -11.44 5.51
N GLY A 26 -4.36 -12.56 4.94
CA GLY A 26 -3.46 -13.66 4.61
C GLY A 26 -3.09 -14.52 5.80
N ARG A 27 -4.05 -14.81 6.68
CA ARG A 27 -3.86 -15.61 7.90
C ARG A 27 -3.96 -17.12 7.70
N PRO A 28 -4.61 -17.65 6.63
CA PRO A 28 -4.77 -19.08 6.43
C PRO A 28 -3.43 -19.84 6.40
N GLY A 29 -3.30 -20.86 7.25
CA GLY A 29 -2.10 -21.70 7.30
C GLY A 29 -0.84 -21.05 7.86
N ARG A 30 -0.85 -19.75 8.14
CA ARG A 30 0.32 -19.00 8.64
C ARG A 30 0.26 -18.85 10.17
N TRP A 31 -0.84 -18.35 10.69
CA TRP A 31 -1.04 -18.11 12.14
C TRP A 31 -2.30 -18.74 12.67
N PHE A 32 -3.15 -19.26 11.78
CA PHE A 32 -4.40 -19.92 12.07
C PHE A 32 -4.52 -21.21 11.26
N ALA A 33 -5.36 -22.14 11.72
CA ALA A 33 -5.85 -23.20 10.84
C ALA A 33 -6.48 -22.55 9.60
N PRO A 34 -6.34 -23.15 8.41
CA PRO A 34 -6.72 -22.49 7.15
C PRO A 34 -8.10 -21.85 7.16
N GLN A 35 -9.12 -22.58 7.55
CA GLN A 35 -10.50 -22.07 7.58
C GLN A 35 -10.69 -20.95 8.62
N ALA A 36 -10.14 -21.12 9.83
CA ALA A 36 -10.21 -20.09 10.87
C ALA A 36 -9.44 -18.80 10.49
N GLY A 37 -8.39 -18.94 9.68
CA GLY A 37 -7.66 -17.80 9.11
C GLY A 37 -8.50 -17.02 8.12
N LEU A 38 -9.18 -17.72 7.21
CA LEU A 38 -10.13 -17.12 6.27
C LEU A 38 -11.25 -16.38 7.01
N GLU A 39 -11.91 -17.02 7.96
CA GLU A 39 -12.97 -16.43 8.76
C GLU A 39 -12.51 -15.14 9.47
N ARG A 40 -11.30 -15.16 10.00
CA ARG A 40 -10.70 -13.97 10.62
C ARG A 40 -10.42 -12.85 9.63
N ASP A 41 -9.95 -13.16 8.42
CA ASP A 41 -9.69 -12.18 7.39
C ASP A 41 -11.00 -11.50 6.94
N VAL A 42 -12.04 -12.28 6.72
CA VAL A 42 -13.39 -11.80 6.37
C VAL A 42 -13.97 -10.94 7.49
N GLU A 43 -13.87 -11.40 8.76
CA GLU A 43 -14.34 -10.66 9.94
C GLU A 43 -13.67 -9.27 10.03
N VAL A 44 -12.36 -9.20 9.81
CA VAL A 44 -11.62 -7.92 9.85
C VAL A 44 -12.08 -6.97 8.74
N VAL A 45 -12.23 -7.47 7.51
CA VAL A 45 -12.69 -6.65 6.37
C VAL A 45 -14.10 -6.11 6.62
N THR A 46 -15.00 -6.99 7.06
CA THR A 46 -16.40 -6.63 7.36
C THR A 46 -16.50 -5.57 8.46
N ALA A 47 -15.81 -5.80 9.58
CA ALA A 47 -15.83 -4.88 10.72
C ALA A 47 -15.27 -3.51 10.35
N VAL A 48 -14.21 -3.45 9.52
CA VAL A 48 -13.68 -2.17 9.05
C VAL A 48 -14.65 -1.50 8.10
N ARG A 49 -15.27 -2.23 7.15
CA ARG A 49 -16.27 -1.64 6.24
C ARG A 49 -17.43 -1.01 7.01
N GLU A 50 -17.93 -1.67 8.03
CA GLU A 50 -18.97 -1.13 8.90
C GLU A 50 -18.52 0.14 9.63
N ALA A 51 -17.29 0.16 10.12
CA ALA A 51 -16.74 1.27 10.89
C ALA A 51 -16.42 2.53 10.05
N VAL A 52 -15.95 2.33 8.80
CA VAL A 52 -15.53 3.46 7.94
C VAL A 52 -16.61 3.89 6.94
N GLY A 53 -17.69 3.12 6.79
CA GLY A 53 -18.80 3.43 5.88
C GLY A 53 -18.53 3.07 4.42
N PRO A 54 -19.55 3.21 3.54
CA PRO A 54 -19.53 2.68 2.17
C PRO A 54 -18.55 3.41 1.24
N ASP A 55 -18.28 4.69 1.47
CA ASP A 55 -17.50 5.54 0.55
C ASP A 55 -15.98 5.38 0.73
N ALA A 56 -15.54 4.79 1.82
CA ALA A 56 -14.12 4.58 2.09
C ALA A 56 -13.53 3.51 1.15
N ARG A 57 -12.31 3.74 0.68
CA ARG A 57 -11.55 2.74 -0.07
C ARG A 57 -10.90 1.76 0.91
N ILE A 58 -11.23 0.48 0.80
CA ILE A 58 -10.59 -0.58 1.59
C ILE A 58 -9.71 -1.40 0.67
N MET A 59 -8.46 -1.49 1.02
CA MET A 59 -7.45 -2.32 0.40
C MET A 59 -7.06 -3.44 1.35
N VAL A 60 -6.68 -4.58 0.80
CA VAL A 60 -6.16 -5.71 1.58
C VAL A 60 -4.79 -6.11 1.07
N ASP A 61 -3.91 -6.48 1.98
CA ASP A 61 -2.57 -6.97 1.70
C ASP A 61 -2.36 -8.29 2.45
N ALA A 62 -2.13 -9.35 1.68
CA ALA A 62 -1.98 -10.70 2.21
C ALA A 62 -0.52 -11.11 2.43
N ASN A 63 0.46 -10.39 1.87
CA ASN A 63 1.87 -10.80 1.86
C ASN A 63 2.02 -12.31 1.57
N PHE A 64 1.40 -12.77 0.48
CA PHE A 64 1.38 -14.16 -0.02
C PHE A 64 0.68 -15.16 0.89
N GLY A 65 -0.19 -14.72 1.80
CA GLY A 65 -0.83 -15.59 2.79
C GLY A 65 -1.81 -16.63 2.22
N TYR A 66 -2.16 -16.51 0.93
CA TYR A 66 -3.00 -17.48 0.22
C TYR A 66 -2.22 -18.38 -0.75
N ASP A 67 -0.87 -18.39 -0.68
CA ASP A 67 -0.04 -19.28 -1.49
C ASP A 67 -0.47 -20.74 -1.35
N GLY A 68 -0.64 -21.42 -2.49
CA GLY A 68 -1.09 -22.81 -2.55
C GLY A 68 -2.52 -23.05 -2.08
N ARG A 69 -3.31 -21.99 -1.80
CA ARG A 69 -4.68 -22.07 -1.30
C ARG A 69 -5.64 -21.17 -2.10
N LEU A 70 -5.60 -21.35 -3.42
CA LEU A 70 -6.51 -20.65 -4.34
C LEU A 70 -7.99 -20.94 -4.06
N ASP A 71 -8.30 -22.08 -3.43
CA ASP A 71 -9.65 -22.41 -2.92
C ASP A 71 -10.11 -21.41 -1.86
N LEU A 72 -9.28 -21.16 -0.84
CA LEU A 72 -9.59 -20.20 0.22
C LEU A 72 -9.56 -18.75 -0.29
N LEU A 73 -8.70 -18.46 -1.26
CA LEU A 73 -8.66 -17.14 -1.90
C LEU A 73 -9.98 -16.87 -2.65
N GLU A 74 -10.53 -17.86 -3.35
CA GLU A 74 -11.85 -17.74 -3.98
C GLU A 74 -12.95 -17.44 -2.94
N ASP A 75 -12.95 -18.19 -1.83
CA ASP A 75 -13.91 -17.97 -0.74
C ASP A 75 -13.73 -16.58 -0.11
N PHE A 76 -12.48 -16.14 0.12
CA PHE A 76 -12.20 -14.78 0.59
C PHE A 76 -12.79 -13.71 -0.32
N ILE A 77 -12.54 -13.81 -1.63
CA ILE A 77 -13.09 -12.85 -2.61
C ILE A 77 -14.62 -12.87 -2.56
N ARG A 78 -15.24 -14.05 -2.54
CA ARG A 78 -16.71 -14.22 -2.50
C ARG A 78 -17.32 -13.59 -1.25
N GLU A 79 -16.77 -13.88 -0.08
CA GLU A 79 -17.30 -13.42 1.19
C GLU A 79 -17.06 -11.92 1.44
N THR A 80 -16.02 -11.34 0.80
CA THR A 80 -15.72 -9.91 0.91
C THR A 80 -16.34 -9.06 -0.19
N LEU A 81 -17.08 -9.62 -1.16
CA LEU A 81 -17.79 -8.85 -2.19
C LEU A 81 -18.64 -7.70 -1.62
N PRO A 82 -19.42 -7.89 -0.53
CA PRO A 82 -20.21 -6.80 0.04
C PRO A 82 -19.35 -5.65 0.59
N ALA A 83 -18.10 -5.91 0.92
CA ALA A 83 -17.16 -4.89 1.39
C ALA A 83 -16.63 -4.02 0.24
N ASN A 84 -16.82 -4.42 -1.03
CA ASN A 84 -16.37 -3.67 -2.22
C ASN A 84 -14.92 -3.21 -2.08
N LEU A 85 -14.00 -4.18 -2.04
CA LEU A 85 -12.56 -3.90 -1.92
C LEU A 85 -12.07 -3.05 -3.09
N TYR A 86 -11.22 -2.09 -2.79
CA TYR A 86 -10.60 -1.23 -3.81
C TYR A 86 -9.41 -1.92 -4.48
N TRP A 87 -8.55 -2.62 -3.70
CA TRP A 87 -7.54 -3.53 -4.26
C TRP A 87 -7.27 -4.73 -3.36
N MET A 88 -6.67 -5.74 -3.99
CA MET A 88 -6.09 -6.93 -3.37
C MET A 88 -4.60 -6.98 -3.70
N GLU A 89 -3.75 -6.91 -2.66
CA GLU A 89 -2.31 -6.82 -2.75
C GLU A 89 -1.67 -8.11 -2.32
N GLU A 90 -0.71 -8.59 -3.14
CA GLU A 90 0.13 -9.77 -2.84
C GLU A 90 -0.64 -10.95 -2.24
N MET A 91 -1.82 -11.25 -2.81
CA MET A 91 -2.65 -12.37 -2.32
C MET A 91 -1.90 -13.70 -2.42
N VAL A 92 -1.13 -13.87 -3.51
CA VAL A 92 -0.24 -15.00 -3.79
C VAL A 92 1.10 -14.48 -4.30
N THR A 93 2.14 -15.33 -4.25
CA THR A 93 3.46 -15.04 -4.83
C THR A 93 3.33 -14.70 -6.31
N ALA A 94 4.18 -13.80 -6.82
CA ALA A 94 4.17 -13.37 -8.20
C ALA A 94 4.55 -14.53 -9.14
N ASP A 95 3.52 -15.17 -9.68
CA ASP A 95 3.59 -16.24 -10.69
C ASP A 95 2.48 -16.04 -11.73
N LEU A 96 2.79 -16.24 -13.00
CA LEU A 96 1.83 -16.03 -14.09
C LEU A 96 0.62 -16.97 -14.00
N GLY A 97 0.83 -18.23 -13.59
CA GLY A 97 -0.22 -19.22 -13.46
C GLY A 97 -1.25 -18.82 -12.39
N ASP A 98 -0.77 -18.51 -11.21
CA ASP A 98 -1.59 -18.12 -10.06
C ASP A 98 -2.30 -16.79 -10.31
N TYR A 99 -1.62 -15.79 -10.88
CA TYR A 99 -2.25 -14.51 -11.22
C TYR A 99 -3.30 -14.63 -12.33
N ARG A 100 -3.14 -15.54 -13.30
CA ARG A 100 -4.21 -15.86 -14.28
C ARG A 100 -5.43 -16.49 -13.61
N VAL A 101 -5.22 -17.34 -12.61
CA VAL A 101 -6.33 -17.93 -11.84
C VAL A 101 -6.99 -16.87 -10.98
N LEU A 102 -6.22 -16.08 -10.25
CA LEU A 102 -6.71 -14.97 -9.42
C LEU A 102 -7.54 -13.97 -10.24
N ARG A 103 -7.00 -13.51 -11.39
CA ARG A 103 -7.70 -12.58 -12.29
C ARG A 103 -9.04 -13.14 -12.77
N ARG A 104 -9.06 -14.37 -13.27
CA ARG A 104 -10.29 -15.04 -13.72
C ARG A 104 -11.29 -15.25 -12.58
N THR A 105 -10.83 -15.61 -11.39
CA THR A 105 -11.68 -15.81 -10.23
C THR A 105 -12.33 -14.49 -9.79
N ARG A 106 -11.54 -13.41 -9.68
CA ARG A 106 -12.03 -12.06 -9.41
C ARG A 106 -13.13 -11.66 -10.39
N ASP A 107 -12.84 -11.78 -11.70
CA ASP A 107 -13.77 -11.37 -12.77
C ASP A 107 -15.04 -12.21 -12.76
N ARG A 108 -14.94 -13.54 -12.60
CA ARG A 108 -16.08 -14.46 -12.52
C ARG A 108 -17.00 -14.19 -11.33
N LEU A 109 -16.43 -13.77 -10.21
CA LEU A 109 -17.18 -13.39 -9.01
C LEU A 109 -17.74 -11.96 -9.08
N GLY A 110 -17.40 -11.18 -10.10
CA GLY A 110 -17.88 -9.82 -10.26
C GLY A 110 -17.21 -8.80 -9.33
N SER A 111 -16.01 -9.10 -8.81
CA SER A 111 -15.24 -8.13 -8.03
C SER A 111 -14.51 -7.16 -8.95
N ASN A 112 -14.54 -5.87 -8.60
CA ASN A 112 -13.81 -4.81 -9.30
C ASN A 112 -12.49 -4.42 -8.62
N ALA A 113 -12.07 -5.16 -7.60
CA ALA A 113 -10.84 -4.89 -6.87
C ALA A 113 -9.63 -4.94 -7.81
N LEU A 114 -8.75 -3.93 -7.76
CA LEU A 114 -7.50 -3.92 -8.49
C LEU A 114 -6.59 -5.03 -7.94
N LEU A 115 -5.79 -5.64 -8.81
CA LEU A 115 -4.73 -6.58 -8.40
C LEU A 115 -3.40 -5.83 -8.35
N VAL A 116 -2.80 -5.77 -7.17
CA VAL A 116 -1.58 -5.00 -6.88
C VAL A 116 -0.48 -5.95 -6.39
N CYS A 117 0.75 -5.77 -6.87
CA CYS A 117 1.91 -6.50 -6.37
C CYS A 117 3.23 -5.78 -6.72
N GLY A 118 4.34 -6.29 -6.17
CA GLY A 118 5.66 -5.78 -6.51
C GLY A 118 6.44 -5.22 -5.32
N GLU A 119 5.89 -5.28 -4.10
CA GLU A 119 6.57 -4.83 -2.88
C GLU A 119 7.93 -5.52 -2.69
N VAL A 120 8.03 -6.79 -3.08
CA VAL A 120 9.23 -7.60 -2.90
C VAL A 120 10.22 -7.50 -4.07
N ASP A 121 9.91 -6.72 -5.12
CA ASP A 121 10.83 -6.55 -6.25
C ASP A 121 12.01 -5.66 -5.85
N THR A 122 13.17 -6.26 -5.66
CA THR A 122 14.39 -5.57 -5.23
C THR A 122 15.17 -4.92 -6.37
N ASP A 123 14.85 -5.28 -7.61
CA ASP A 123 15.47 -4.70 -8.84
C ASP A 123 14.39 -4.49 -9.93
N PRO A 124 13.43 -3.58 -9.67
CA PRO A 124 12.24 -3.42 -10.49
C PRO A 124 12.54 -2.79 -11.88
N PRO A 125 11.87 -3.28 -12.93
CA PRO A 125 10.98 -4.43 -12.91
C PRO A 125 11.74 -5.72 -13.19
N SER A 126 11.66 -6.70 -12.30
CA SER A 126 12.19 -8.04 -12.58
C SER A 126 11.31 -8.78 -13.61
N PRO A 127 11.84 -9.82 -14.29
CA PRO A 127 11.16 -10.44 -15.44
C PRO A 127 9.73 -10.89 -15.17
N VAL A 128 9.43 -11.44 -13.99
CA VAL A 128 8.08 -11.91 -13.66
C VAL A 128 7.07 -10.75 -13.65
N PHE A 129 7.45 -9.57 -13.15
CA PHE A 129 6.54 -8.41 -13.14
C PHE A 129 6.38 -7.81 -14.54
N VAL A 130 7.43 -7.84 -15.36
CA VAL A 130 7.32 -7.47 -16.78
C VAL A 130 6.27 -8.34 -17.49
N ASP A 131 6.29 -9.65 -17.24
CA ASP A 131 5.34 -10.58 -17.85
C ASP A 131 3.91 -10.39 -17.26
N LEU A 132 3.77 -10.15 -15.94
CA LEU A 132 2.47 -9.87 -15.32
C LEU A 132 1.82 -8.59 -15.90
N VAL A 133 2.60 -7.53 -16.09
CA VAL A 133 2.14 -6.28 -16.71
C VAL A 133 1.74 -6.52 -18.17
N LYS A 134 2.61 -7.17 -18.93
CA LYS A 134 2.40 -7.46 -20.37
C LYS A 134 1.16 -8.30 -20.64
N ASP A 135 0.90 -9.29 -19.78
CA ASP A 135 -0.27 -10.15 -19.87
C ASP A 135 -1.54 -9.52 -19.26
N GLY A 136 -1.46 -8.29 -18.73
CA GLY A 136 -2.59 -7.59 -18.10
C GLY A 136 -3.10 -8.29 -16.85
N LEU A 137 -2.21 -8.92 -16.08
CA LEU A 137 -2.58 -9.70 -14.90
C LEU A 137 -2.59 -8.88 -13.62
N ILE A 138 -1.99 -7.70 -13.63
CA ILE A 138 -2.00 -6.75 -12.51
C ILE A 138 -2.50 -5.38 -12.97
N ASP A 139 -3.06 -4.64 -12.05
CA ASP A 139 -3.60 -3.27 -12.26
C ASP A 139 -2.72 -2.22 -11.57
N GLY A 140 -1.89 -2.64 -10.61
CA GLY A 140 -0.94 -1.79 -9.90
C GLY A 140 0.39 -2.48 -9.66
N PHE A 141 1.50 -1.73 -9.82
CA PHE A 141 2.86 -2.16 -9.55
C PHE A 141 3.46 -1.35 -8.41
N GLN A 142 4.06 -2.01 -7.41
CA GLN A 142 4.29 -1.46 -6.08
C GLN A 142 5.72 -1.62 -5.54
N PRO A 143 6.78 -1.30 -6.29
CA PRO A 143 8.13 -1.33 -5.72
C PRO A 143 8.35 -0.21 -4.71
N ASP A 144 9.35 -0.37 -3.83
CA ASP A 144 9.73 0.64 -2.85
C ASP A 144 10.38 1.85 -3.55
N CYS A 145 9.77 3.01 -3.40
CA CYS A 145 10.20 4.26 -4.02
C CYS A 145 11.59 4.70 -3.51
N THR A 146 11.84 4.56 -2.20
CA THR A 146 13.10 5.02 -1.60
C THR A 146 14.26 4.10 -1.94
N ALA A 147 14.03 2.78 -1.97
CA ALA A 147 15.03 1.81 -2.40
C ALA A 147 15.36 1.92 -3.89
N THR A 148 14.36 2.21 -4.73
CA THR A 148 14.52 2.37 -6.18
C THR A 148 15.20 3.68 -6.53
N GLY A 149 14.88 4.77 -5.85
CA GLY A 149 15.37 6.12 -6.11
C GLY A 149 14.69 6.81 -7.31
N PHE A 150 14.69 8.14 -7.33
CA PHE A 150 13.92 8.94 -8.28
C PHE A 150 14.22 8.64 -9.76
N SER A 151 15.47 8.50 -10.15
CA SER A 151 15.83 8.30 -11.56
C SER A 151 15.33 6.97 -12.12
N ARG A 152 15.43 5.89 -11.32
CA ARG A 152 14.90 4.59 -11.74
C ARG A 152 13.37 4.57 -11.69
N TRP A 153 12.80 5.26 -10.72
CA TRP A 153 11.34 5.39 -10.64
C TRP A 153 10.78 6.12 -11.86
N GLN A 154 11.45 7.18 -12.33
CA GLN A 154 11.05 7.84 -13.56
C GLN A 154 11.08 6.89 -14.77
N ALA A 155 12.11 6.04 -14.89
CA ALA A 155 12.16 5.04 -15.95
C ALA A 155 11.04 3.99 -15.81
N LEU A 156 10.66 3.62 -14.58
CA LEU A 156 9.50 2.75 -14.35
C LEU A 156 8.19 3.40 -14.79
N GLU A 157 8.01 4.70 -14.52
CA GLU A 157 6.83 5.44 -14.98
C GLU A 157 6.71 5.45 -16.50
N GLU A 158 7.80 5.77 -17.19
CA GLU A 158 7.86 5.75 -18.66
C GLU A 158 7.53 4.37 -19.23
N TRP A 159 7.91 3.31 -18.51
CA TRP A 159 7.56 1.93 -18.87
C TRP A 159 6.10 1.58 -18.57
N LEU A 160 5.54 2.06 -17.45
CA LEU A 160 4.16 1.77 -17.05
C LEU A 160 3.12 2.56 -17.86
N GLU A 161 3.42 3.81 -18.21
CA GLU A 161 2.46 4.74 -18.84
C GLU A 161 1.68 4.13 -20.02
N PRO A 162 2.30 3.46 -21.01
CA PRO A 162 1.57 2.89 -22.13
C PRO A 162 0.78 1.62 -21.79
N THR A 163 0.96 1.03 -20.60
CA THR A 163 0.34 -0.25 -20.22
C THR A 163 -1.01 -0.08 -19.53
N GLY A 164 -1.27 1.08 -18.96
CA GLY A 164 -2.42 1.36 -18.12
C GLY A 164 -2.31 0.85 -16.68
N VAL A 165 -1.21 0.15 -16.34
CA VAL A 165 -0.91 -0.26 -14.96
C VAL A 165 -0.51 0.96 -14.14
N ARG A 166 -1.07 1.07 -12.91
CA ARG A 166 -0.83 2.20 -12.03
C ARG A 166 0.40 1.99 -11.17
N SER A 167 1.10 3.08 -10.91
CA SER A 167 2.17 3.13 -9.92
C SER A 167 1.59 3.31 -8.52
N VAL A 168 1.95 2.41 -7.60
CA VAL A 168 1.48 2.39 -6.21
C VAL A 168 2.69 2.18 -5.32
N PRO A 169 3.55 3.21 -5.11
CA PRO A 169 4.78 3.03 -4.36
C PRO A 169 4.52 2.53 -2.94
N ARG A 170 5.37 1.61 -2.50
CA ARG A 170 5.37 1.11 -1.14
C ARG A 170 6.16 2.05 -0.23
N ASN A 171 5.64 2.29 0.98
CA ASN A 171 6.30 3.09 2.01
C ASN A 171 6.14 2.43 3.39
N PHE A 172 7.01 1.45 3.69
CA PHE A 172 7.05 0.84 5.02
C PHE A 172 8.43 1.02 5.65
N GLY A 173 8.46 1.60 6.86
CA GLY A 173 9.71 1.85 7.58
C GLY A 173 10.52 3.07 7.09
N ASN A 174 10.04 3.80 6.08
CA ASN A 174 10.75 4.95 5.50
C ASN A 174 10.38 6.30 6.18
N GLY A 175 9.35 6.29 7.02
CA GLY A 175 8.94 7.44 7.83
C GLY A 175 8.62 8.69 7.01
N THR A 176 8.90 9.85 7.59
CA THR A 176 8.61 11.15 6.95
C THR A 176 9.35 11.34 5.62
N PHE A 177 10.57 10.85 5.49
CA PHE A 177 11.33 10.99 4.24
C PHE A 177 10.67 10.20 3.11
N GLY A 178 10.23 8.97 3.36
CA GLY A 178 9.52 8.16 2.39
C GLY A 178 8.23 8.82 1.92
N THR A 179 7.36 9.23 2.86
CA THR A 179 6.12 9.94 2.53
C THR A 179 6.39 11.21 1.70
N ARG A 180 7.44 11.98 2.02
CA ARG A 180 7.80 13.19 1.27
C ARG A 180 8.34 12.87 -0.12
N ALA A 181 9.15 11.83 -0.25
CA ALA A 181 9.62 11.37 -1.55
C ALA A 181 8.46 10.96 -2.45
N GLU A 182 7.51 10.21 -1.91
CA GLU A 182 6.29 9.79 -2.64
C GLU A 182 5.40 10.97 -3.03
N LEU A 183 5.25 11.98 -2.18
CA LEU A 183 4.49 13.20 -2.53
C LEU A 183 5.14 13.96 -3.69
N VAL A 184 6.44 14.15 -3.65
CA VAL A 184 7.18 14.83 -4.74
C VAL A 184 7.09 14.02 -6.03
N PHE A 185 7.29 12.71 -5.93
CA PHE A 185 7.21 11.81 -7.07
C PHE A 185 5.79 11.74 -7.64
N GLY A 186 4.80 11.52 -6.79
CA GLY A 186 3.40 11.40 -7.20
C GLY A 186 2.86 12.66 -7.87
N ALA A 187 3.34 13.83 -7.47
CA ALA A 187 2.98 15.10 -8.10
C ALA A 187 3.50 15.23 -9.54
N ALA A 188 4.56 14.52 -9.89
CA ALA A 188 5.16 14.52 -11.24
C ALA A 188 4.73 13.33 -12.10
N SER A 189 4.15 12.29 -11.50
CA SER A 189 3.81 11.03 -12.16
C SER A 189 2.42 11.05 -12.80
N GLN A 190 2.29 10.46 -13.99
CA GLN A 190 1.01 10.27 -14.69
C GLN A 190 0.32 8.94 -14.29
N THR A 191 1.07 7.94 -13.84
CA THR A 191 0.54 6.63 -13.48
C THR A 191 0.24 6.50 -11.99
N PHE A 192 0.71 7.42 -11.16
CA PHE A 192 0.56 7.40 -9.71
C PHE A 192 -0.91 7.29 -9.28
N LEU A 193 -1.21 6.34 -8.40
CA LEU A 193 -2.56 6.10 -7.90
C LEU A 193 -2.77 6.69 -6.51
N MET A 194 -1.92 6.29 -5.56
CA MET A 194 -1.88 6.81 -4.20
C MET A 194 -0.59 6.39 -3.50
N LEU A 195 -0.25 7.10 -2.44
CA LEU A 195 0.88 6.76 -1.56
C LEU A 195 0.42 5.95 -0.34
N GLU A 196 1.34 5.20 0.25
CA GLU A 196 1.19 4.58 1.54
C GLU A 196 1.69 5.52 2.64
N ASP A 197 0.83 5.91 3.60
CA ASP A 197 1.19 6.81 4.69
C ASP A 197 1.25 6.07 6.03
N GLU A 198 2.43 6.00 6.63
CA GLU A 198 2.65 5.39 7.95
C GLU A 198 2.24 6.29 9.12
N ARG A 199 1.85 7.53 8.87
CA ARG A 199 1.50 8.54 9.89
C ARG A 199 2.62 8.85 10.89
N PHE A 200 3.85 8.42 10.63
CA PHE A 200 4.99 8.72 11.48
C PHE A 200 5.52 10.12 11.19
N ARG A 201 5.48 10.98 12.20
CA ARG A 201 5.91 12.38 12.12
C ARG A 201 6.85 12.68 13.30
N PRO A 202 8.17 12.48 13.15
CA PRO A 202 9.14 12.82 14.18
C PRO A 202 9.09 14.31 14.47
N ALA A 203 9.09 14.65 15.76
CA ALA A 203 9.02 16.05 16.22
C ALA A 203 10.24 16.90 15.83
N VAL A 204 11.30 16.26 15.32
CA VAL A 204 12.55 16.92 14.88
C VAL A 204 12.39 17.78 13.63
N PHE A 205 11.32 17.64 12.88
CA PHE A 205 11.05 18.53 11.75
C PHE A 205 10.25 19.76 12.24
N ALA A 206 10.65 20.91 11.73
CA ALA A 206 9.88 22.15 11.89
C ALA A 206 8.53 22.00 11.15
N ASP A 207 7.60 22.92 11.43
CA ASP A 207 6.33 22.95 10.72
C ASP A 207 6.58 22.89 9.22
N ASP A 208 5.96 21.92 8.61
CA ASP A 208 6.12 21.67 7.19
C ASP A 208 5.04 22.41 6.39
N ASP A 209 5.33 22.63 5.11
CA ASP A 209 4.45 23.31 4.16
C ASP A 209 3.38 22.39 3.56
N VAL A 210 3.24 21.15 4.09
CA VAL A 210 2.31 20.15 3.58
C VAL A 210 1.12 20.03 4.50
N SER A 211 -0.07 20.25 3.94
CA SER A 211 -1.36 20.03 4.61
C SER A 211 -1.96 18.68 4.21
N PHE A 212 -2.77 18.12 5.11
CA PHE A 212 -3.55 16.91 4.86
C PHE A 212 -5.02 17.18 5.16
N SER A 213 -5.88 16.94 4.18
CA SER A 213 -7.34 17.02 4.34
C SER A 213 -8.04 16.09 3.35
N ASP A 214 -9.15 15.51 3.76
CA ASP A 214 -10.01 14.67 2.91
C ASP A 214 -9.26 13.58 2.15
N GLY A 215 -8.30 12.95 2.81
CA GLY A 215 -7.48 11.87 2.23
C GLY A 215 -6.40 12.34 1.25
N HIS A 216 -6.11 13.64 1.19
CA HIS A 216 -5.13 14.19 0.26
C HIS A 216 -4.08 15.02 0.99
N TYR A 217 -2.84 14.89 0.53
CA TYR A 217 -1.74 15.78 0.88
C TYR A 217 -1.59 16.88 -0.18
N SER A 218 -1.25 18.10 0.28
CA SER A 218 -0.71 19.09 -0.65
C SER A 218 0.71 18.73 -1.05
N THR A 219 1.15 19.17 -2.23
CA THR A 219 2.53 18.99 -2.67
C THR A 219 3.47 19.90 -1.86
N PRO A 220 4.67 19.42 -1.45
CA PRO A 220 5.67 20.28 -0.85
C PRO A 220 6.05 21.45 -1.77
N SER A 221 6.18 22.65 -1.23
CA SER A 221 6.61 23.85 -1.98
C SER A 221 8.06 24.22 -1.73
N GLY A 222 8.68 23.69 -0.67
CA GLY A 222 10.07 23.92 -0.32
C GLY A 222 11.07 23.16 -1.20
N HIS A 223 12.35 23.50 -1.06
CA HIS A 223 13.43 22.82 -1.78
C HIS A 223 13.54 21.33 -1.38
N GLY A 224 13.90 20.48 -2.33
CA GLY A 224 14.08 19.04 -2.11
C GLY A 224 12.76 18.38 -1.66
N LEU A 225 12.74 17.78 -0.49
CA LEU A 225 11.56 17.14 0.09
C LEU A 225 10.66 18.11 0.88
N GLY A 226 10.96 19.41 0.91
CA GLY A 226 10.22 20.39 1.69
C GLY A 226 10.36 20.21 3.21
N LEU A 227 11.40 19.50 3.68
CA LEU A 227 11.63 19.25 5.10
C LEU A 227 12.70 20.17 5.66
N THR A 228 12.43 20.78 6.80
CA THR A 228 13.39 21.58 7.56
C THR A 228 13.59 20.96 8.95
N VAL A 229 14.84 20.73 9.33
CA VAL A 229 15.17 20.20 10.65
C VAL A 229 15.11 21.33 11.69
N ASP A 230 14.34 21.13 12.76
CA ASP A 230 14.45 21.95 13.96
C ASP A 230 15.75 21.59 14.70
N THR A 231 16.76 22.42 14.54
CA THR A 231 18.10 22.17 15.09
C THR A 231 18.09 22.05 16.62
N HIS A 232 17.24 22.81 17.32
CA HIS A 232 17.17 22.73 18.79
C HIS A 232 16.56 21.41 19.26
N ARG A 233 15.51 20.95 18.57
CA ARG A 233 14.90 19.63 18.88
C ARG A 233 15.83 18.51 18.51
N PHE A 234 16.48 18.56 17.36
CA PHE A 234 17.45 17.56 16.93
C PHE A 234 18.59 17.41 17.96
N GLN A 235 19.18 18.54 18.38
CA GLN A 235 20.25 18.54 19.38
C GLN A 235 19.81 17.94 20.70
N ARG A 236 18.62 18.29 21.18
CA ARG A 236 18.09 17.79 22.44
C ARG A 236 17.80 16.27 22.39
N GLU A 237 17.27 15.78 21.28
CA GLU A 237 16.72 14.43 21.20
C GLU A 237 17.70 13.42 20.61
N TYR A 238 18.62 13.86 19.75
CA TYR A 238 19.45 12.96 18.94
C TYR A 238 20.95 13.23 19.02
N SER A 239 21.42 14.34 19.58
CA SER A 239 22.84 14.71 19.54
C SER A 239 23.77 13.65 20.18
N ALA A 240 23.31 12.89 21.16
CA ALA A 240 24.07 11.82 21.80
C ALA A 240 24.44 10.67 20.84
N ASN A 241 23.70 10.55 19.73
CA ASN A 241 23.87 9.51 18.71
C ASN A 241 24.20 10.10 17.32
N GLU A 242 24.60 11.38 17.29
CA GLU A 242 24.90 12.08 16.04
C GLU A 242 26.15 11.47 15.37
N ILE A 243 26.03 11.15 14.08
CA ILE A 243 27.15 10.77 13.22
C ILE A 243 27.37 11.89 12.22
N VAL A 244 28.53 12.55 12.31
CA VAL A 244 28.91 13.61 11.36
C VAL A 244 29.76 13.02 10.24
N ILE A 245 29.20 12.99 9.04
CA ILE A 245 29.94 12.59 7.82
C ILE A 245 30.52 13.86 7.20
N ARG A 246 31.87 13.89 7.05
CA ARG A 246 32.61 15.02 6.46
C ARG A 246 33.14 14.66 5.09
#